data_6412dd1800e434743ddcd1947cd970f2
#
_entry.id   6412dd1800e434743ddcd1947cd970f2
#
_cell.length_a   1.000
_cell.length_b   1.000
_cell.length_c   1.000
_cell.angle_alpha   90.00
_cell.angle_beta   90.00
_cell.angle_gamma   90.00
#
_symmetry.space_group_name_H-M   'P 1'
#
loop_
_entity.id
_entity.type
_entity.pdbx_description
1 polymer ?
#
loop_
_entity_poly.entity_id
_entity_poly.type
_entity_poly.pdbx_seq_one_letter_code
_entity_poly.pdbx_strand_id
1 'polypeptide(L)'
;MDIFNLLINKDIGTEKGEISADYVRNQILLAKKENANEIKLIINSRGGSVYEGFSIYNDLKDCGLKVTAYIHGFCGSIATLVASSAEFVEMSETAQYMIHNSSGGAQGTANEIESTVKALNQIDTILAKNYSIKTGKTIEEIKLLMDKTTYMTPQEAKSLGFVDAVKMPIAAFGKFNPNIEMKKEKNNDFKAKLNSAFKAIEEALTGAEPKNFVEPLADGITIVYGEGELEVGKEAYLDETMSEHAPAGEHALAVGKIIVVDEAGVIIEIREIEASGDPIEEEVKVEELTAQIVALTAEITALKEEKVTVTISPGLVGTIVIGLFSLLG
;
A
#
# COMPACT_ATOMS: atom_id res chain seq x y z
N MET A 1 1.89 -30.35 -0.96
CA MET A 1 2.33 -29.51 0.18
C MET A 1 1.18 -29.47 1.13
N ASP A 2 1.38 -29.99 2.33
CA ASP A 2 0.30 -30.05 3.32
C ASP A 2 0.28 -28.73 4.10
N ILE A 3 -0.79 -27.96 3.86
CA ILE A 3 -1.01 -26.63 4.50
C ILE A 3 -1.95 -26.84 5.68
N PHE A 4 -1.51 -26.42 6.86
CA PHE A 4 -2.35 -26.41 8.06
C PHE A 4 -3.01 -25.03 8.20
N ASN A 5 -4.36 -24.97 8.21
CA ASN A 5 -5.09 -23.73 8.39
C ASN A 5 -5.28 -23.44 9.88
N LEU A 6 -4.71 -22.34 10.37
CA LEU A 6 -4.86 -21.84 11.73
C LEU A 6 -5.79 -20.64 11.75
N LEU A 7 -6.89 -20.72 12.49
CA LEU A 7 -7.92 -19.70 12.53
C LEU A 7 -7.64 -18.67 13.65
N ILE A 8 -7.49 -17.41 13.28
CA ILE A 8 -7.47 -16.25 14.18
C ILE A 8 -8.74 -15.43 13.90
N ASN A 9 -9.90 -16.01 14.25
CA ASN A 9 -11.21 -15.49 13.86
C ASN A 9 -12.05 -14.94 15.03
N LYS A 10 -11.39 -14.57 16.13
CA LYS A 10 -11.96 -13.96 17.34
C LYS A 10 -10.98 -12.96 17.91
N ASP A 11 -11.37 -12.28 18.98
CA ASP A 11 -10.49 -11.39 19.73
C ASP A 11 -9.35 -12.20 20.37
N ILE A 12 -8.20 -11.56 20.52
CA ILE A 12 -6.98 -12.16 21.10
C ILE A 12 -6.99 -11.92 22.61
N GLY A 13 -6.91 -12.99 23.39
CA GLY A 13 -6.95 -12.90 24.83
C GLY A 13 -7.09 -14.26 25.52
N THR A 14 -7.32 -14.25 26.82
CA THR A 14 -7.40 -15.45 27.66
C THR A 14 -8.82 -15.77 28.14
N GLU A 15 -9.80 -14.93 27.80
CA GLU A 15 -11.18 -15.18 28.21
C GLU A 15 -11.82 -16.29 27.37
N LYS A 16 -12.93 -16.83 27.89
CA LYS A 16 -13.65 -17.90 27.21
C LYS A 16 -14.14 -17.46 25.83
N GLY A 17 -13.62 -18.10 24.82
CA GLY A 17 -13.99 -17.85 23.44
C GLY A 17 -13.02 -16.93 22.68
N GLU A 18 -11.96 -16.46 23.29
CA GLU A 18 -10.87 -15.70 22.68
C GLU A 18 -9.76 -16.65 22.16
N ILE A 19 -8.83 -16.07 21.39
CA ILE A 19 -7.66 -16.76 20.88
C ILE A 19 -6.47 -16.43 21.79
N SER A 20 -6.03 -17.41 22.55
CA SER A 20 -4.85 -17.28 23.41
C SER A 20 -3.58 -17.78 22.74
N ALA A 21 -2.43 -17.39 23.29
CA ALA A 21 -1.13 -17.92 22.87
C ALA A 21 -1.03 -19.43 23.07
N ASP A 22 -1.60 -19.95 24.17
CA ASP A 22 -1.65 -21.39 24.41
C ASP A 22 -2.46 -22.15 23.34
N TYR A 23 -3.59 -21.59 22.90
CA TYR A 23 -4.34 -22.14 21.78
C TYR A 23 -3.47 -22.22 20.52
N VAL A 24 -2.81 -21.11 20.14
CA VAL A 24 -1.98 -21.06 18.94
C VAL A 24 -0.80 -22.03 19.04
N ARG A 25 -0.15 -22.12 20.19
CA ARG A 25 0.95 -23.07 20.46
C ARG A 25 0.50 -24.52 20.27
N ASN A 26 -0.69 -24.87 20.77
CA ASN A 26 -1.26 -26.19 20.57
C ASN A 26 -1.58 -26.48 19.08
N GLN A 27 -2.04 -25.48 18.33
CA GLN A 27 -2.27 -25.61 16.88
C GLN A 27 -0.95 -25.79 16.11
N ILE A 28 0.13 -25.11 16.49
CA ILE A 28 1.47 -25.31 15.92
C ILE A 28 1.97 -26.73 16.18
N LEU A 29 1.78 -27.25 17.39
CA LEU A 29 2.15 -28.64 17.72
C LEU A 29 1.34 -29.66 16.90
N LEU A 30 0.04 -29.38 16.68
CA LEU A 30 -0.83 -30.21 15.84
C LEU A 30 -0.36 -30.19 14.38
N ALA A 31 -0.07 -29.01 13.83
CA ALA A 31 0.47 -28.87 12.47
C ALA A 31 1.75 -29.71 12.26
N LYS A 32 2.67 -29.65 13.22
CA LYS A 32 3.91 -30.46 13.21
C LYS A 32 3.61 -31.96 13.27
N LYS A 33 2.65 -32.36 14.11
CA LYS A 33 2.24 -33.78 14.23
C LYS A 33 1.61 -34.29 12.93
N GLU A 34 0.91 -33.46 12.20
CA GLU A 34 0.32 -33.75 10.89
C GLU A 34 1.32 -33.62 9.73
N ASN A 35 2.59 -33.36 10.03
CA ASN A 35 3.67 -33.15 9.04
C ASN A 35 3.38 -32.03 8.04
N ALA A 36 2.67 -30.99 8.46
CA ALA A 36 2.45 -29.81 7.63
C ALA A 36 3.78 -29.10 7.32
N ASN A 37 3.89 -28.60 6.10
CA ASN A 37 5.05 -27.82 5.66
C ASN A 37 4.83 -26.31 5.81
N GLU A 38 3.56 -25.92 5.93
CA GLU A 38 3.14 -24.52 6.00
C GLU A 38 1.95 -24.36 6.95
N ILE A 39 1.97 -23.29 7.75
CA ILE A 39 0.82 -22.80 8.49
C ILE A 39 0.24 -21.59 7.72
N LYS A 40 -1.04 -21.67 7.37
CA LYS A 40 -1.79 -20.55 6.82
C LYS A 40 -2.70 -19.97 7.86
N LEU A 41 -2.39 -18.76 8.33
CA LEU A 41 -3.26 -17.99 9.23
C LEU A 41 -4.48 -17.47 8.46
N ILE A 42 -5.68 -17.73 8.95
CA ILE A 42 -6.92 -17.15 8.42
C ILE A 42 -7.41 -16.14 9.46
N ILE A 43 -7.29 -14.85 9.14
CA ILE A 43 -7.46 -13.76 10.11
C ILE A 43 -8.77 -13.02 9.89
N ASN A 44 -9.55 -12.91 10.95
CA ASN A 44 -10.72 -12.03 11.10
C ASN A 44 -10.87 -11.65 12.58
N SER A 45 -10.06 -10.69 13.04
CA SER A 45 -9.92 -10.35 14.47
C SER A 45 -9.80 -8.84 14.67
N ARG A 46 -10.46 -8.35 15.71
CA ARG A 46 -10.32 -6.94 16.13
C ARG A 46 -9.04 -6.67 16.92
N GLY A 47 -8.29 -7.71 17.28
CA GLY A 47 -7.15 -7.63 18.18
C GLY A 47 -7.53 -8.01 19.61
N GLY A 48 -6.98 -7.32 20.61
CA GLY A 48 -7.27 -7.60 22.03
C GLY A 48 -6.01 -7.47 22.90
N SER A 49 -5.70 -8.49 23.71
CA SER A 49 -4.56 -8.49 24.62
C SER A 49 -3.23 -8.39 23.87
N VAL A 50 -2.49 -7.32 24.12
CA VAL A 50 -1.17 -7.08 23.49
C VAL A 50 -0.18 -8.16 23.89
N TYR A 51 -0.18 -8.60 25.13
CA TYR A 51 0.76 -9.62 25.63
C TYR A 51 0.51 -10.99 25.01
N GLU A 52 -0.74 -11.38 24.84
CA GLU A 52 -1.10 -12.59 24.09
C GLU A 52 -0.66 -12.48 22.63
N GLY A 53 -0.91 -11.33 22.00
CA GLY A 53 -0.49 -11.07 20.63
C GLY A 53 1.03 -11.11 20.44
N PHE A 54 1.82 -10.59 21.38
CA PHE A 54 3.28 -10.72 21.38
C PHE A 54 3.72 -12.18 21.48
N SER A 55 3.10 -12.95 22.37
CA SER A 55 3.39 -14.37 22.51
C SER A 55 3.06 -15.15 21.24
N ILE A 56 1.89 -14.91 20.66
CA ILE A 56 1.47 -15.53 19.39
C ILE A 56 2.45 -15.19 18.26
N TYR A 57 2.84 -13.91 18.13
CA TYR A 57 3.80 -13.48 17.13
C TYR A 57 5.12 -14.25 17.25
N ASN A 58 5.68 -14.35 18.46
CA ASN A 58 6.94 -15.03 18.71
C ASN A 58 6.81 -16.56 18.46
N ASP A 59 5.73 -17.18 18.95
CA ASP A 59 5.49 -18.61 18.72
C ASP A 59 5.42 -18.95 17.21
N LEU A 60 4.80 -18.09 16.41
CA LEU A 60 4.73 -18.23 14.95
C LEU A 60 6.09 -18.00 14.27
N LYS A 61 6.86 -16.99 14.71
CA LYS A 61 8.22 -16.74 14.18
C LYS A 61 9.17 -17.87 14.46
N ASP A 62 9.03 -18.53 15.63
CA ASP A 62 9.94 -19.58 16.10
C ASP A 62 9.43 -20.99 15.79
N CYS A 63 8.26 -21.13 15.15
CA CYS A 63 7.65 -22.45 14.92
C CYS A 63 8.47 -23.36 13.99
N GLY A 64 9.36 -22.81 13.17
CA GLY A 64 10.16 -23.59 12.20
C GLY A 64 9.40 -24.12 10.99
N LEU A 65 8.14 -23.68 10.80
CA LEU A 65 7.35 -23.91 9.60
C LEU A 65 7.22 -22.61 8.82
N LYS A 66 6.99 -22.69 7.50
CA LYS A 66 6.61 -21.53 6.72
C LYS A 66 5.26 -21.00 7.21
N VAL A 67 5.14 -19.71 7.47
CA VAL A 67 3.90 -19.08 7.89
C VAL A 67 3.44 -18.10 6.81
N THR A 68 2.20 -18.25 6.34
CA THR A 68 1.51 -17.30 5.47
C THR A 68 0.24 -16.81 6.15
N ALA A 69 -0.29 -15.66 5.74
CA ALA A 69 -1.52 -15.11 6.30
C ALA A 69 -2.50 -14.70 5.21
N TYR A 70 -3.79 -14.96 5.47
CA TYR A 70 -4.90 -14.47 4.67
C TYR A 70 -5.86 -13.68 5.57
N ILE A 71 -5.96 -12.39 5.32
CA ILE A 71 -6.92 -11.51 5.99
C ILE A 71 -8.26 -11.65 5.29
N HIS A 72 -9.19 -12.34 5.97
CA HIS A 72 -10.48 -12.72 5.40
C HIS A 72 -11.54 -11.62 5.54
N GLY A 73 -11.53 -10.87 6.65
CA GLY A 73 -12.50 -9.81 6.94
C GLY A 73 -11.83 -8.60 7.59
N PHE A 74 -11.64 -8.62 8.89
CA PHE A 74 -11.01 -7.54 9.64
C PHE A 74 -9.69 -7.99 10.27
N CYS A 75 -8.68 -7.14 10.20
CA CYS A 75 -7.42 -7.32 10.92
C CYS A 75 -7.06 -6.02 11.62
N GLY A 76 -7.34 -5.93 12.91
CA GLY A 76 -7.16 -4.70 13.68
C GLY A 76 -6.26 -4.86 14.89
N SER A 77 -5.65 -3.73 15.31
CA SER A 77 -4.90 -3.65 16.55
C SER A 77 -3.80 -4.72 16.61
N ILE A 78 -3.67 -5.46 17.72
CA ILE A 78 -2.62 -6.46 17.89
C ILE A 78 -2.70 -7.63 16.91
N ALA A 79 -3.87 -7.89 16.28
CA ALA A 79 -3.98 -8.90 15.23
C ALA A 79 -3.13 -8.56 14.00
N THR A 80 -2.84 -7.29 13.77
CA THR A 80 -1.95 -6.83 12.68
C THR A 80 -0.49 -7.20 12.93
N LEU A 81 -0.05 -7.19 14.18
CA LEU A 81 1.26 -7.73 14.54
C LEU A 81 1.30 -9.24 14.32
N VAL A 82 0.26 -9.97 14.72
CA VAL A 82 0.16 -11.42 14.46
C VAL A 82 0.22 -11.70 12.96
N ALA A 83 -0.50 -10.93 12.13
CA ALA A 83 -0.41 -11.05 10.67
C ALA A 83 1.00 -10.81 10.14
N SER A 84 1.74 -9.87 10.70
CA SER A 84 3.12 -9.54 10.30
C SER A 84 4.15 -10.61 10.66
N SER A 85 3.78 -11.64 11.44
CA SER A 85 4.63 -12.81 11.65
C SER A 85 4.80 -13.65 10.39
N ALA A 86 3.85 -13.59 9.46
CA ALA A 86 3.85 -14.32 8.21
C ALA A 86 4.87 -13.76 7.20
N GLU A 87 5.46 -14.66 6.41
CA GLU A 87 6.38 -14.32 5.32
C GLU A 87 5.64 -13.64 4.15
N PHE A 88 4.36 -14.01 3.95
CA PHE A 88 3.51 -13.45 2.92
C PHE A 88 2.10 -13.23 3.47
N VAL A 89 1.59 -12.01 3.34
CA VAL A 89 0.27 -11.60 3.81
C VAL A 89 -0.61 -11.25 2.62
N GLU A 90 -1.67 -12.03 2.41
CA GLU A 90 -2.71 -11.77 1.41
C GLU A 90 -3.95 -11.20 2.10
N MET A 91 -4.64 -10.25 1.47
CA MET A 91 -5.85 -9.64 2.03
C MET A 91 -7.00 -9.70 1.04
N SER A 92 -8.19 -10.07 1.49
CA SER A 92 -9.41 -10.03 0.67
C SER A 92 -9.72 -8.59 0.24
N GLU A 93 -10.25 -8.39 -0.96
CA GLU A 93 -10.65 -7.06 -1.46
C GLU A 93 -11.76 -6.39 -0.63
N THR A 94 -12.52 -7.17 0.14
CA THR A 94 -13.59 -6.68 1.02
C THR A 94 -13.17 -6.59 2.49
N ALA A 95 -11.89 -6.87 2.79
CA ALA A 95 -11.37 -6.82 4.15
C ALA A 95 -10.92 -5.40 4.53
N GLN A 96 -10.71 -5.19 5.82
CA GLN A 96 -10.22 -3.92 6.36
C GLN A 96 -9.05 -4.18 7.31
N TYR A 97 -8.06 -3.30 7.27
CA TYR A 97 -6.87 -3.33 8.14
C TYR A 97 -6.86 -2.11 9.05
N MET A 98 -6.44 -2.23 10.32
CA MET A 98 -6.41 -1.08 11.23
C MET A 98 -5.26 -1.17 12.22
N ILE A 99 -4.50 -0.08 12.32
CA ILE A 99 -3.46 0.11 13.34
C ILE A 99 -3.77 1.32 14.19
N HIS A 100 -3.41 1.25 15.47
CA HIS A 100 -3.54 2.33 16.42
C HIS A 100 -2.54 2.14 17.58
N ASN A 101 -2.41 3.16 18.43
CA ASN A 101 -1.66 3.05 19.68
C ASN A 101 -2.34 2.08 20.64
N SER A 102 -1.55 1.46 21.50
CA SER A 102 -2.06 0.63 22.57
C SER A 102 -2.97 1.44 23.50
N SER A 103 -4.01 0.81 24.00
CA SER A 103 -4.94 1.43 24.93
C SER A 103 -5.07 0.61 26.20
N GLY A 104 -5.26 1.30 27.31
CA GLY A 104 -5.48 0.69 28.60
C GLY A 104 -6.01 1.70 29.59
N GLY A 105 -6.57 1.20 30.70
CA GLY A 105 -7.02 2.03 31.81
C GLY A 105 -6.10 1.86 33.02
N ALA A 106 -5.95 2.91 33.81
CA ALA A 106 -5.29 2.88 35.11
C ALA A 106 -6.13 3.64 36.15
N GLN A 107 -6.17 3.12 37.35
CA GLN A 107 -6.74 3.76 38.50
C GLN A 107 -5.80 3.55 39.70
N GLY A 108 -5.54 4.61 40.45
CA GLY A 108 -4.64 4.53 41.59
C GLY A 108 -3.96 5.87 41.90
N THR A 109 -2.80 5.81 42.51
CA THR A 109 -1.93 6.97 42.77
C THR A 109 -1.32 7.54 41.50
N ALA A 110 -0.83 8.77 41.53
CA ALA A 110 -0.17 9.38 40.37
C ALA A 110 0.98 8.51 39.84
N ASN A 111 1.77 7.91 40.68
CA ASN A 111 2.88 7.03 40.28
C ASN A 111 2.42 5.76 39.59
N GLU A 112 1.29 5.18 39.99
CA GLU A 112 0.72 3.97 39.34
C GLU A 112 0.17 4.32 37.97
N ILE A 113 -0.50 5.46 37.83
CA ILE A 113 -1.00 5.95 36.54
C ILE A 113 0.16 6.25 35.60
N GLU A 114 1.22 6.95 36.08
CA GLU A 114 2.42 7.25 35.31
C GLU A 114 3.12 5.97 34.84
N SER A 115 3.20 4.96 35.67
CA SER A 115 3.77 3.66 35.32
C SER A 115 3.00 2.97 34.21
N THR A 116 1.66 3.07 34.20
CA THR A 116 0.81 2.55 33.11
C THR A 116 1.04 3.30 31.81
N VAL A 117 1.11 4.64 31.84
CA VAL A 117 1.45 5.46 30.65
C VAL A 117 2.80 5.06 30.08
N LYS A 118 3.79 4.85 30.93
CA LYS A 118 5.13 4.40 30.50
C LYS A 118 5.08 3.02 29.84
N ALA A 119 4.29 2.09 30.38
CA ALA A 119 4.12 0.76 29.79
C ALA A 119 3.46 0.82 28.39
N LEU A 120 2.39 1.63 28.23
CA LEU A 120 1.74 1.83 26.92
C LEU A 120 2.72 2.43 25.91
N ASN A 121 3.50 3.44 26.26
CA ASN A 121 4.51 4.04 25.38
C ASN A 121 5.60 3.03 24.96
N GLN A 122 5.97 2.10 25.84
CA GLN A 122 6.90 1.02 25.52
C GLN A 122 6.27 0.04 24.51
N ILE A 123 5.02 -0.36 24.71
CA ILE A 123 4.26 -1.21 23.79
C ILE A 123 4.19 -0.54 22.41
N ASP A 124 3.81 0.73 22.33
CA ASP A 124 3.72 1.46 21.06
C ASP A 124 5.06 1.54 20.33
N THR A 125 6.15 1.68 21.08
CA THR A 125 7.50 1.66 20.51
C THR A 125 7.85 0.28 19.91
N ILE A 126 7.45 -0.80 20.59
CA ILE A 126 7.66 -2.18 20.09
C ILE A 126 6.83 -2.41 18.83
N LEU A 127 5.55 -2.01 18.84
CA LEU A 127 4.65 -2.14 17.69
C LEU A 127 5.17 -1.34 16.48
N ALA A 128 5.51 -0.06 16.69
CA ALA A 128 6.03 0.81 15.64
C ALA A 128 7.30 0.25 14.99
N LYS A 129 8.22 -0.31 15.80
CA LYS A 129 9.44 -0.96 15.29
C LYS A 129 9.11 -2.18 14.41
N ASN A 130 8.18 -3.05 14.84
CA ASN A 130 7.80 -4.22 14.07
C ASN A 130 7.09 -3.85 12.76
N TYR A 131 6.20 -2.86 12.79
CA TYR A 131 5.56 -2.36 11.57
C TYR A 131 6.56 -1.68 10.64
N SER A 132 7.54 -0.94 11.16
CA SER A 132 8.64 -0.36 10.39
C SER A 132 9.41 -1.45 9.62
N ILE A 133 9.75 -2.56 10.27
CA ILE A 133 10.41 -3.71 9.64
C ILE A 133 9.54 -4.33 8.54
N LYS A 134 8.23 -4.51 8.78
CA LYS A 134 7.30 -5.11 7.80
C LYS A 134 7.10 -4.22 6.57
N THR A 135 6.98 -2.90 6.79
CA THR A 135 6.58 -1.95 5.75
C THR A 135 7.76 -1.28 5.03
N GLY A 136 8.95 -1.29 5.63
CA GLY A 136 10.11 -0.51 5.18
C GLY A 136 10.01 0.99 5.48
N LYS A 137 8.95 1.45 6.18
CA LYS A 137 8.78 2.86 6.58
C LYS A 137 9.57 3.18 7.83
N THR A 138 9.81 4.48 8.08
CA THR A 138 10.44 4.93 9.32
C THR A 138 9.53 4.70 10.52
N ILE A 139 10.12 4.62 11.71
CA ILE A 139 9.36 4.48 12.98
C ILE A 139 8.46 5.69 13.20
N GLU A 140 8.90 6.87 12.80
CA GLU A 140 8.17 8.14 12.90
C GLU A 140 6.92 8.12 12.02
N GLU A 141 7.03 7.69 10.75
CA GLU A 141 5.88 7.53 9.84
C GLU A 141 4.85 6.54 10.40
N ILE A 142 5.33 5.41 10.93
CA ILE A 142 4.44 4.42 11.55
C ILE A 142 3.73 4.99 12.79
N LYS A 143 4.44 5.71 13.65
CA LYS A 143 3.84 6.36 14.83
C LYS A 143 2.74 7.34 14.42
N LEU A 144 2.95 8.15 13.39
CA LEU A 144 1.93 9.06 12.87
C LEU A 144 0.67 8.33 12.39
N LEU A 145 0.82 7.16 11.77
CA LEU A 145 -0.31 6.31 11.38
C LEU A 145 -1.03 5.71 12.61
N MET A 146 -0.27 5.27 13.63
CA MET A 146 -0.84 4.72 14.87
C MET A 146 -1.58 5.81 15.67
N ASP A 147 -1.02 7.01 15.79
CA ASP A 147 -1.61 8.15 16.50
C ASP A 147 -2.98 8.55 15.93
N LYS A 148 -3.15 8.43 14.62
CA LYS A 148 -4.40 8.76 13.92
C LYS A 148 -5.45 7.64 13.97
N THR A 149 -5.14 6.47 14.52
CA THR A 149 -5.98 5.27 14.39
C THR A 149 -6.34 5.04 12.92
N THR A 150 -5.35 4.55 12.17
CA THR A 150 -5.48 4.45 10.71
C THR A 150 -6.20 3.19 10.28
N TYR A 151 -7.37 3.36 9.68
CA TYR A 151 -8.09 2.32 8.95
C TYR A 151 -7.63 2.32 7.49
N MET A 152 -7.43 1.15 6.92
CA MET A 152 -6.90 0.98 5.57
C MET A 152 -7.77 0.03 4.76
N THR A 153 -8.07 0.40 3.55
CA THR A 153 -8.55 -0.50 2.50
C THR A 153 -7.45 -1.50 2.14
N PRO A 154 -7.76 -2.61 1.44
CA PRO A 154 -6.74 -3.56 1.02
C PRO A 154 -5.65 -2.94 0.14
N GLN A 155 -6.01 -2.01 -0.73
CA GLN A 155 -5.08 -1.31 -1.61
C GLN A 155 -4.15 -0.38 -0.83
N GLU A 156 -4.68 0.37 0.15
CA GLU A 156 -3.87 1.22 1.03
C GLU A 156 -2.93 0.39 1.89
N ALA A 157 -3.42 -0.71 2.51
CA ALA A 157 -2.59 -1.62 3.29
C ALA A 157 -1.44 -2.21 2.46
N LYS A 158 -1.71 -2.53 1.17
CA LYS A 158 -0.67 -2.99 0.23
C LYS A 158 0.30 -1.87 -0.13
N SER A 159 -0.17 -0.68 -0.47
CA SER A 159 0.69 0.45 -0.84
C SER A 159 1.60 0.89 0.31
N LEU A 160 1.12 0.76 1.55
CA LEU A 160 1.88 1.06 2.76
C LEU A 160 2.81 -0.09 3.20
N GLY A 161 2.74 -1.27 2.56
CA GLY A 161 3.61 -2.41 2.83
C GLY A 161 3.15 -3.32 3.97
N PHE A 162 1.95 -3.13 4.52
CA PHE A 162 1.40 -4.02 5.56
C PHE A 162 0.97 -5.38 5.02
N VAL A 163 0.50 -5.42 3.78
CA VAL A 163 0.13 -6.65 3.07
C VAL A 163 0.85 -6.75 1.73
N ASP A 164 1.09 -7.98 1.28
CA ASP A 164 1.89 -8.25 0.08
C ASP A 164 1.00 -8.37 -1.17
N ALA A 165 -0.25 -8.84 -1.01
CA ALA A 165 -1.20 -9.01 -2.11
C ALA A 165 -2.65 -8.74 -1.69
N VAL A 166 -3.46 -8.30 -2.66
CA VAL A 166 -4.92 -8.23 -2.52
C VAL A 166 -5.53 -9.35 -3.37
N LYS A 167 -6.40 -10.14 -2.75
CA LYS A 167 -7.08 -11.27 -3.38
C LYS A 167 -8.47 -10.87 -3.86
N MET A 168 -8.65 -10.93 -5.17
CA MET A 168 -9.96 -10.78 -5.79
C MET A 168 -10.79 -12.05 -5.62
N PRO A 169 -12.12 -11.98 -5.39
CA PRO A 169 -12.97 -13.16 -5.38
C PRO A 169 -12.91 -13.91 -6.72
N ILE A 170 -12.79 -15.23 -6.65
CA ILE A 170 -12.79 -16.08 -7.85
C ILE A 170 -14.09 -15.88 -8.67
N ALA A 171 -15.19 -15.48 -8.03
CA ALA A 171 -16.46 -15.19 -8.69
C ALA A 171 -16.44 -13.97 -9.62
N ALA A 172 -15.48 -13.04 -9.45
CA ALA A 172 -15.30 -11.93 -10.40
C ALA A 172 -14.79 -12.43 -11.76
N PHE A 173 -14.08 -13.55 -11.79
CA PHE A 173 -13.66 -14.22 -13.05
C PHE A 173 -14.70 -15.18 -13.62
N GLY A 174 -15.70 -15.61 -12.84
CA GLY A 174 -16.70 -16.62 -13.25
C GLY A 174 -17.85 -16.09 -14.10
N LYS A 175 -17.98 -14.78 -14.32
CA LYS A 175 -18.96 -14.19 -15.26
C LYS A 175 -18.39 -13.92 -16.65
N PHE A 176 -17.13 -14.22 -16.89
CA PHE A 176 -16.54 -14.22 -18.22
C PHE A 176 -16.78 -15.61 -18.87
N ASN A 177 -17.77 -15.63 -19.75
CA ASN A 177 -18.07 -16.61 -20.79
C ASN A 177 -17.36 -17.98 -20.70
N PRO A 178 -18.07 -19.09 -20.38
CA PRO A 178 -17.48 -20.43 -20.25
C PRO A 178 -16.93 -21.05 -21.57
N ASN A 179 -16.95 -20.31 -22.69
CA ASN A 179 -16.48 -20.75 -24.01
C ASN A 179 -15.17 -20.10 -24.47
N ILE A 180 -14.45 -19.39 -23.59
CA ILE A 180 -13.09 -18.98 -23.92
C ILE A 180 -12.14 -20.10 -23.47
N GLU A 181 -11.80 -21.01 -24.38
CA GLU A 181 -10.61 -21.82 -24.25
C GLU A 181 -9.43 -20.88 -24.00
N MET A 182 -8.83 -20.96 -22.81
CA MET A 182 -7.58 -20.28 -22.51
C MET A 182 -6.48 -20.89 -23.37
N LYS A 183 -6.36 -20.43 -24.61
CA LYS A 183 -5.14 -20.60 -25.38
C LYS A 183 -4.03 -19.92 -24.56
N LYS A 184 -3.02 -20.70 -24.20
CA LYS A 184 -1.72 -20.23 -23.70
C LYS A 184 -1.04 -19.41 -24.79
N GLU A 185 -1.54 -18.21 -25.08
CA GLU A 185 -0.87 -17.27 -25.95
C GLU A 185 -0.70 -15.92 -25.24
N LYS A 186 0.57 -15.67 -24.97
CA LYS A 186 1.24 -14.38 -24.91
C LYS A 186 1.07 -13.48 -23.66
N ASN A 187 1.83 -13.83 -22.65
CA ASN A 187 2.37 -12.87 -21.65
C ASN A 187 3.22 -11.73 -22.30
N ASN A 188 3.41 -11.74 -23.60
CA ASN A 188 4.19 -10.73 -24.32
C ASN A 188 3.39 -9.45 -24.60
N ASP A 189 2.06 -9.54 -24.74
CA ASP A 189 1.22 -8.40 -25.10
C ASP A 189 1.01 -7.45 -23.91
N PHE A 190 0.76 -8.00 -22.73
CA PHE A 190 0.67 -7.22 -21.49
C PHE A 190 2.01 -6.54 -21.13
N LYS A 191 3.11 -7.26 -21.32
CA LYS A 191 4.47 -6.73 -21.07
C LYS A 191 4.84 -5.65 -22.08
N ALA A 192 4.38 -5.78 -23.32
CA ALA A 192 4.58 -4.75 -24.36
C ALA A 192 3.77 -3.48 -24.04
N LYS A 193 2.50 -3.62 -23.62
CA LYS A 193 1.64 -2.51 -23.18
C LYS A 193 2.17 -1.79 -21.93
N LEU A 194 2.70 -2.54 -20.98
CA LEU A 194 3.33 -1.98 -19.78
C LEU A 194 4.61 -1.20 -20.14
N ASN A 195 5.43 -1.74 -21.05
CA ASN A 195 6.65 -1.07 -21.49
C ASN A 195 6.37 0.19 -22.32
N SER A 196 5.30 0.21 -23.14
CA SER A 196 4.89 1.41 -23.89
C SER A 196 4.36 2.50 -22.94
N ALA A 197 3.63 2.13 -21.89
CA ALA A 197 3.18 3.08 -20.87
C ALA A 197 4.35 3.66 -20.07
N PHE A 198 5.33 2.86 -19.68
CA PHE A 198 6.57 3.36 -19.05
C PHE A 198 7.37 4.28 -19.97
N LYS A 199 7.44 3.96 -21.25
CA LYS A 199 8.14 4.80 -22.24
C LYS A 199 7.45 6.15 -22.44
N ALA A 200 6.12 6.17 -22.47
CA ALA A 200 5.33 7.41 -22.56
C ALA A 200 5.55 8.30 -21.32
N ILE A 201 5.64 7.70 -20.12
CA ILE A 201 5.96 8.43 -18.87
C ILE A 201 7.40 8.98 -18.92
N GLU A 202 8.34 8.22 -19.44
CA GLU A 202 9.76 8.63 -19.57
C GLU A 202 9.92 9.78 -20.58
N GLU A 203 9.20 9.74 -21.70
CA GLU A 203 9.15 10.81 -22.70
C GLU A 203 8.47 12.08 -22.14
N ALA A 204 7.41 11.97 -21.34
CA ALA A 204 6.79 13.09 -20.66
C ALA A 204 7.71 13.75 -19.60
N LEU A 205 8.55 12.96 -18.93
CA LEU A 205 9.52 13.47 -17.95
C LEU A 205 10.76 14.13 -18.59
N THR A 206 11.06 13.83 -19.86
CA THR A 206 12.23 14.36 -20.58
C THR A 206 11.93 15.63 -21.39
N GLY A 207 10.69 16.12 -21.38
CA GLY A 207 10.33 17.40 -22.02
C GLY A 207 10.24 17.35 -23.55
N ALA A 208 10.12 16.16 -24.15
CA ALA A 208 9.71 16.03 -25.54
C ALA A 208 8.21 16.38 -25.65
N GLU A 209 7.80 17.23 -26.57
CA GLU A 209 6.39 17.52 -26.82
C GLU A 209 5.63 16.21 -27.08
N PRO A 210 4.53 15.94 -26.35
CA PRO A 210 3.76 14.72 -26.57
C PRO A 210 3.22 14.73 -28.01
N LYS A 211 3.53 13.70 -28.76
CA LYS A 211 3.00 13.55 -30.12
C LYS A 211 1.53 13.17 -30.13
N ASN A 212 1.00 12.64 -29.02
CA ASN A 212 -0.37 12.16 -28.89
C ASN A 212 -0.84 12.36 -27.46
N PHE A 213 -2.12 12.71 -27.26
CA PHE A 213 -2.71 12.68 -25.92
C PHE A 213 -3.20 11.29 -25.57
N VAL A 214 -3.10 10.92 -24.29
CA VAL A 214 -3.53 9.65 -23.73
C VAL A 214 -4.18 9.92 -22.38
N GLU A 215 -5.52 9.89 -22.32
CA GLU A 215 -6.27 10.26 -21.13
C GLU A 215 -7.15 9.11 -20.66
N PRO A 216 -7.02 8.65 -19.41
CA PRO A 216 -7.92 7.66 -18.85
C PRO A 216 -9.30 8.26 -18.58
N LEU A 217 -10.35 7.47 -18.83
CA LEU A 217 -11.70 7.82 -18.40
C LEU A 217 -11.84 7.68 -16.89
N ALA A 218 -12.87 8.31 -16.34
CA ALA A 218 -13.17 8.27 -14.91
C ALA A 218 -13.53 6.87 -14.39
N ASP A 219 -13.80 5.90 -15.27
CA ASP A 219 -13.98 4.48 -14.93
C ASP A 219 -12.66 3.78 -14.54
N GLY A 220 -11.52 4.41 -14.78
CA GLY A 220 -10.19 3.89 -14.47
C GLY A 220 -9.74 2.69 -15.31
N ILE A 221 -10.49 2.32 -16.33
CA ILE A 221 -10.26 1.13 -17.18
C ILE A 221 -10.07 1.53 -18.64
N THR A 222 -10.91 2.43 -19.15
CA THR A 222 -10.91 2.86 -20.53
C THR A 222 -9.95 4.03 -20.74
N ILE A 223 -9.18 4.00 -21.81
CA ILE A 223 -8.22 5.05 -22.17
C ILE A 223 -8.64 5.66 -23.51
N VAL A 224 -8.63 6.99 -23.60
CA VAL A 224 -8.87 7.73 -24.82
C VAL A 224 -7.55 8.22 -25.40
N TYR A 225 -7.32 7.99 -26.67
CA TYR A 225 -6.13 8.36 -27.42
C TYR A 225 -6.47 9.40 -28.47
N GLY A 226 -5.50 10.20 -28.90
CA GLY A 226 -5.63 11.12 -30.01
C GLY A 226 -4.32 11.80 -30.40
N GLU A 227 -4.26 12.41 -31.55
CA GLU A 227 -3.06 13.10 -32.07
C GLU A 227 -2.88 14.51 -31.49
N GLY A 228 -1.68 14.80 -30.96
CA GLY A 228 -1.33 16.11 -30.43
C GLY A 228 -1.83 16.31 -29.01
N GLU A 229 -2.22 17.53 -28.67
CA GLU A 229 -2.82 17.89 -27.38
C GLU A 229 -4.32 17.64 -27.37
N LEU A 230 -4.90 17.48 -26.17
CA LEU A 230 -6.33 17.30 -25.97
C LEU A 230 -7.07 18.63 -26.27
N GLU A 231 -7.62 18.77 -27.45
CA GLU A 231 -8.29 19.99 -27.93
C GLU A 231 -9.59 19.67 -28.68
N VAL A 232 -10.49 20.65 -28.75
CA VAL A 232 -11.71 20.60 -29.58
C VAL A 232 -11.31 20.52 -31.05
N GLY A 233 -11.94 19.63 -31.80
CA GLY A 233 -11.66 19.37 -33.22
C GLY A 233 -10.69 18.22 -33.46
N LYS A 234 -10.16 17.59 -32.40
CA LYS A 234 -9.34 16.39 -32.50
C LYS A 234 -10.19 15.12 -32.47
N GLU A 235 -9.72 14.07 -33.11
CA GLU A 235 -10.35 12.77 -33.07
C GLU A 235 -9.94 12.03 -31.78
N ALA A 236 -10.90 11.34 -31.16
CA ALA A 236 -10.74 10.54 -29.97
C ALA A 236 -10.93 9.05 -30.29
N TYR A 237 -10.04 8.20 -29.83
CA TYR A 237 -10.02 6.76 -30.10
C TYR A 237 -9.99 5.95 -28.81
N LEU A 238 -10.52 4.74 -28.82
CA LEU A 238 -10.49 3.82 -27.67
C LEU A 238 -9.31 2.82 -27.72
N ASP A 239 -8.50 2.88 -28.75
CA ASP A 239 -7.34 2.01 -28.92
C ASP A 239 -6.08 2.78 -29.32
N GLU A 240 -4.92 2.27 -28.90
CA GLU A 240 -3.61 2.87 -29.15
C GLU A 240 -3.24 2.95 -30.64
N THR A 241 -3.87 2.10 -31.47
CA THR A 241 -3.63 2.09 -32.93
C THR A 241 -4.49 3.12 -33.67
N MET A 242 -5.34 3.86 -32.94
CA MET A 242 -6.26 4.87 -33.46
C MET A 242 -7.15 4.34 -34.60
N SER A 243 -7.65 3.12 -34.40
CA SER A 243 -8.51 2.43 -35.38
C SER A 243 -9.97 2.37 -34.98
N GLU A 244 -10.30 2.53 -33.68
CA GLU A 244 -11.64 2.54 -33.13
C GLU A 244 -11.95 3.89 -32.48
N HIS A 245 -12.80 4.70 -33.11
CA HIS A 245 -13.21 5.99 -32.58
C HIS A 245 -13.98 5.85 -31.26
N ALA A 246 -13.82 6.81 -30.36
CA ALA A 246 -14.66 6.91 -29.19
C ALA A 246 -16.12 7.13 -29.61
N PRO A 247 -17.09 6.43 -28.99
CA PRO A 247 -18.50 6.57 -29.35
C PRO A 247 -19.01 8.00 -29.06
N ALA A 248 -20.00 8.42 -29.85
CA ALA A 248 -20.64 9.72 -29.62
C ALA A 248 -21.23 9.81 -28.21
N GLY A 249 -20.98 10.91 -27.53
CA GLY A 249 -21.47 11.16 -26.17
C GLY A 249 -20.48 11.87 -25.27
N GLU A 250 -20.83 11.93 -23.99
CA GLU A 250 -19.99 12.54 -22.96
C GLU A 250 -19.08 11.46 -22.31
N HIS A 251 -17.77 11.77 -22.24
CA HIS A 251 -16.76 10.92 -21.62
C HIS A 251 -16.06 11.71 -20.53
N ALA A 252 -16.26 11.31 -19.27
CA ALA A 252 -15.58 11.90 -18.13
C ALA A 252 -14.15 11.36 -18.04
N LEU A 253 -13.16 12.23 -18.06
CA LEU A 253 -11.75 11.93 -17.92
C LEU A 253 -11.34 11.90 -16.44
N ALA A 254 -10.37 11.08 -16.10
CA ALA A 254 -9.83 11.00 -14.74
C ALA A 254 -9.17 12.32 -14.27
N VAL A 255 -8.78 13.19 -15.20
CA VAL A 255 -8.22 14.52 -14.94
C VAL A 255 -9.27 15.59 -14.61
N GLY A 256 -10.52 15.21 -14.33
CA GLY A 256 -11.59 16.14 -13.95
C GLY A 256 -12.18 16.95 -15.10
N LYS A 257 -12.04 16.48 -16.33
CA LYS A 257 -12.65 17.08 -17.53
C LYS A 257 -13.67 16.13 -18.13
N ILE A 258 -14.63 16.71 -18.87
CA ILE A 258 -15.58 15.95 -19.72
C ILE A 258 -15.29 16.36 -21.16
N ILE A 259 -15.05 15.36 -22.02
CA ILE A 259 -15.06 15.55 -23.47
C ILE A 259 -16.39 15.11 -24.04
N VAL A 260 -16.90 15.87 -25.01
CA VAL A 260 -18.09 15.49 -25.80
C VAL A 260 -17.62 15.12 -27.20
N VAL A 261 -17.93 13.90 -27.61
CA VAL A 261 -17.52 13.36 -28.91
C VAL A 261 -18.76 13.22 -29.81
N ASP A 262 -18.63 13.56 -31.07
CA ASP A 262 -19.70 13.40 -32.06
C ASP A 262 -19.73 12.01 -32.71
N GLU A 263 -20.67 11.78 -33.65
CA GLU A 263 -20.81 10.48 -34.37
C GLU A 263 -19.60 10.13 -35.24
N ALA A 264 -18.74 11.09 -35.56
CA ALA A 264 -17.52 10.88 -36.34
C ALA A 264 -16.28 10.61 -35.43
N GLY A 265 -16.46 10.60 -34.13
CA GLY A 265 -15.36 10.42 -33.17
C GLY A 265 -14.59 11.71 -32.86
N VAL A 266 -15.09 12.89 -33.23
CA VAL A 266 -14.42 14.17 -33.07
C VAL A 266 -14.84 14.83 -31.75
N ILE A 267 -13.90 15.35 -30.99
CA ILE A 267 -14.15 16.13 -29.77
C ILE A 267 -14.77 17.48 -30.15
N ILE A 268 -16.02 17.70 -29.82
CA ILE A 268 -16.77 18.93 -30.12
C ILE A 268 -16.81 19.89 -28.95
N GLU A 269 -16.59 19.41 -27.74
CA GLU A 269 -16.57 20.24 -26.53
C GLU A 269 -15.65 19.63 -25.46
N ILE A 270 -14.99 20.45 -24.68
CA ILE A 270 -14.26 20.08 -23.47
C ILE A 270 -14.73 20.97 -22.34
N ARG A 271 -15.24 20.37 -21.26
CA ARG A 271 -15.75 21.05 -20.05
C ARG A 271 -14.96 20.59 -18.82
N GLU A 272 -14.76 21.49 -17.87
CA GLU A 272 -14.29 21.09 -16.53
C GLU A 272 -15.49 20.61 -15.71
N ILE A 273 -15.28 19.60 -14.88
CA ILE A 273 -16.30 19.13 -13.93
C ILE A 273 -16.37 20.20 -12.84
N GLU A 274 -17.39 21.05 -12.85
CA GLU A 274 -17.65 21.96 -11.72
C GLU A 274 -17.94 21.12 -10.49
N ALA A 275 -17.04 21.16 -9.50
CA ALA A 275 -17.28 20.59 -8.18
C ALA A 275 -18.43 21.37 -7.53
N SER A 276 -19.64 20.81 -7.54
CA SER A 276 -20.76 21.32 -6.76
C SER A 276 -20.51 20.99 -5.27
N GLY A 277 -19.83 21.88 -4.59
CA GLY A 277 -19.55 21.81 -3.16
C GLY A 277 -18.64 22.95 -2.76
N ASP A 278 -18.90 23.56 -1.60
CA ASP A 278 -18.07 24.60 -1.01
C ASP A 278 -16.58 24.19 -1.03
N PRO A 279 -15.63 25.15 -1.17
CA PRO A 279 -14.21 24.83 -1.26
C PRO A 279 -13.78 24.11 0.00
N ILE A 280 -13.44 22.84 -0.15
CA ILE A 280 -12.92 21.99 0.91
C ILE A 280 -11.51 22.54 1.25
N GLU A 281 -11.21 22.65 2.53
CA GLU A 281 -9.91 23.04 3.10
C GLU A 281 -8.69 22.24 2.55
N GLU A 282 -8.90 21.31 1.63
CA GLU A 282 -7.87 20.47 1.01
C GLU A 282 -7.05 21.18 -0.08
N GLU A 283 -7.61 22.11 -0.86
CA GLU A 283 -6.82 22.80 -1.90
C GLU A 283 -5.71 23.67 -1.31
N VAL A 284 -5.98 24.36 -0.20
CA VAL A 284 -4.98 25.17 0.52
C VAL A 284 -3.84 24.30 1.05
N LYS A 285 -4.15 23.05 1.44
CA LYS A 285 -3.19 22.10 1.99
C LYS A 285 -2.29 21.47 0.93
N VAL A 286 -2.76 21.32 -0.29
CA VAL A 286 -1.99 20.80 -1.43
C VAL A 286 -0.97 21.85 -1.91
N GLU A 287 -1.34 23.13 -2.00
CA GLU A 287 -0.41 24.19 -2.33
C GLU A 287 0.70 24.37 -1.26
N GLU A 288 0.32 24.29 0.02
CA GLU A 288 1.28 24.38 1.13
C GLU A 288 2.23 23.18 1.16
N LEU A 289 1.75 21.96 0.92
CA LEU A 289 2.55 20.75 0.80
C LEU A 289 3.48 20.79 -0.43
N THR A 290 3.00 21.30 -1.54
CA THR A 290 3.79 21.45 -2.77
C THR A 290 4.94 22.44 -2.56
N ALA A 291 4.67 23.55 -1.88
CA ALA A 291 5.70 24.53 -1.51
C ALA A 291 6.74 23.94 -0.55
N GLN A 292 6.32 23.11 0.42
CA GLN A 292 7.22 22.42 1.33
C GLN A 292 8.09 21.37 0.61
N ILE A 293 7.55 20.64 -0.35
CA ILE A 293 8.31 19.68 -1.17
C ILE A 293 9.37 20.39 -2.01
N VAL A 294 9.04 21.53 -2.61
CA VAL A 294 10.00 22.34 -3.38
C VAL A 294 11.12 22.86 -2.48
N ALA A 295 10.79 23.34 -1.28
CA ALA A 295 11.77 23.84 -0.32
C ALA A 295 12.71 22.73 0.17
N LEU A 296 12.17 21.54 0.53
CA LEU A 296 12.95 20.38 0.94
C LEU A 296 13.85 19.83 -0.18
N THR A 297 13.37 19.87 -1.43
CA THR A 297 14.17 19.45 -2.58
C THR A 297 15.36 20.37 -2.81
N ALA A 298 15.18 21.70 -2.62
CA ALA A 298 16.25 22.68 -2.69
C ALA A 298 17.29 22.46 -1.57
N GLU A 299 16.84 22.16 -0.35
CA GLU A 299 17.69 21.90 0.80
C GLU A 299 18.53 20.61 0.63
N ILE A 300 17.92 19.54 0.12
CA ILE A 300 18.61 18.29 -0.24
C ILE A 300 19.66 18.52 -1.34
N THR A 301 19.36 19.39 -2.30
CA THR A 301 20.32 19.72 -3.36
C THR A 301 21.50 20.51 -2.81
N ALA A 302 21.26 21.46 -1.93
CA ALA A 302 22.32 22.21 -1.24
C ALA A 302 23.20 21.31 -0.35
N LEU A 303 22.60 20.37 0.37
CA LEU A 303 23.33 19.39 1.21
C LEU A 303 24.19 18.42 0.37
N LYS A 304 23.78 18.11 -0.88
CA LYS A 304 24.59 17.29 -1.81
C LYS A 304 25.83 18.01 -2.34
N GLU A 305 25.83 19.35 -2.34
CA GLU A 305 26.97 20.16 -2.79
C GLU A 305 27.96 20.50 -1.67
N GLU A 306 27.59 20.26 -0.39
CA GLU A 306 28.42 20.54 0.76
C GLU A 306 29.52 19.47 0.91
N LYS A 307 30.76 19.82 0.54
CA LYS A 307 31.93 18.98 0.74
C LYS A 307 32.31 18.99 2.22
N VAL A 308 32.07 17.87 2.91
CA VAL A 308 32.57 17.70 4.27
C VAL A 308 34.09 17.54 4.26
N THR A 309 34.80 18.56 4.67
CA THR A 309 36.25 18.49 4.87
C THR A 309 36.54 18.13 6.33
N VAL A 310 37.00 16.91 6.56
CA VAL A 310 37.42 16.47 7.89
C VAL A 310 38.93 16.79 8.05
N THR A 311 39.28 17.74 8.92
CA THR A 311 40.65 18.05 9.28
C THR A 311 41.08 17.18 10.45
N ILE A 312 42.02 16.27 10.25
CA ILE A 312 42.64 15.46 11.32
C ILE A 312 43.91 16.14 11.78
N SER A 313 44.06 16.31 13.09
CA SER A 313 45.19 16.98 13.76
C SER A 313 46.58 16.37 13.40
N PRO A 314 47.69 17.15 13.46
CA PRO A 314 48.97 16.82 12.85
C PRO A 314 49.66 15.65 13.54
N GLY A 315 49.73 14.54 12.84
CA GLY A 315 50.40 13.29 13.21
C GLY A 315 50.16 12.14 12.23
N LEU A 316 49.07 12.24 11.43
CA LEU A 316 48.79 11.27 10.39
C LEU A 316 48.35 12.03 9.14
N VAL A 317 49.23 12.16 8.16
CA VAL A 317 48.89 12.76 6.87
C VAL A 317 48.20 11.71 6.01
N GLY A 318 46.89 11.88 5.84
CA GLY A 318 46.10 11.11 4.86
C GLY A 318 44.77 11.78 4.63
N THR A 319 44.59 12.37 3.47
CA THR A 319 43.32 12.95 3.05
C THR A 319 42.39 11.81 2.58
N ILE A 320 41.34 11.49 3.34
CA ILE A 320 40.31 10.58 2.91
C ILE A 320 39.17 11.43 2.32
N VAL A 321 39.04 11.41 1.02
CA VAL A 321 37.88 11.94 0.32
C VAL A 321 36.83 10.82 0.30
N ILE A 322 35.83 10.90 1.18
CA ILE A 322 34.68 10.00 1.12
C ILE A 322 33.67 10.66 0.20
N GLY A 323 33.68 10.22 -1.05
CA GLY A 323 32.59 10.52 -1.98
C GLY A 323 31.38 9.66 -1.60
N LEU A 324 30.28 10.30 -1.17
CA LEU A 324 28.99 9.65 -1.09
C LEU A 324 28.47 9.40 -2.53
N PHE A 325 29.00 8.37 -3.17
CA PHE A 325 28.39 7.78 -4.36
C PHE A 325 27.90 6.39 -4.00
N SER A 326 26.66 6.13 -4.38
CA SER A 326 25.91 4.86 -4.32
C SER A 326 25.11 4.59 -3.04
N LEU A 327 23.93 5.16 -3.02
CA LEU A 327 22.76 4.56 -2.38
C LEU A 327 21.49 5.05 -3.12
N LEU A 328 21.36 4.63 -4.37
CA LEU A 328 20.12 4.57 -5.16
C LEU A 328 20.49 3.79 -6.44
N GLY A 329 20.40 2.46 -6.29
CA GLY A 329 20.34 1.48 -7.35
C GLY A 329 19.11 0.64 -7.14
#